data_ffee013a2daf997dc2e22d8e00a5b3b1
#
_entry.id   ffee013a2daf997dc2e22d8e00a5b3b1
#
_cell.length_a   1.000
_cell.length_b   1.000
_cell.length_c   1.000
_cell.angle_alpha   90.00
_cell.angle_beta   90.00
_cell.angle_gamma   90.00
#
_symmetry.space_group_name_H-M   'P 1'
#
loop_
_entity.id
_entity.type
_entity.pdbx_description
1 polymer ?
#
loop_
_entity_poly.entity_id
_entity_poly.type
_entity_poly.pdbx_seq_one_letter_code
_entity_poly.pdbx_strand_id
1 'polypeptide(L)'
;MRRLALPVTLTMAVALTATAATTAHAAPADRDHHPRDITRQVLADGDGWGSAGDGTTGGSAAADEDVVRVDTMEEFRAAVGPRDDDRPRIVVVDGLIDGNTAADGTPLSCADYAVDGYSLEEYLAAYDPEVWGWEDPEGPLEEARDASYRTQAAQIRVKVGSNTTVVGTGEDAGLTGVALQVHDVENVILRNLSFSDAYDCFPGWDPKDGNTGNWNSEYDNIELSGATNVWVDHSTFDDGDNPGSELPEYFGSKYEVHDGLLDIARQADLVTVSYNHFVERDKAMIVGNSDSRTTDRGHLRVTYHHNHFDGLGQRAPRVRFGQVHVYNNHYTLAGDHFQYSLGAGKESQLYAENNVFDLRDGIGAGEIVYNWGGTDLVAHGNAVMYDGRGRMSAVDLVAEHNALHPDRALGTERTWTPEYVQRVQPVWAIRSLPRRVGAGLL
;
A
#
# COMPACT_ATOMS: atom_id res chain seq x y z
N MET A 1 20.79 35.54 101.51
CA MET A 1 21.51 34.28 101.44
C MET A 1 20.59 33.30 100.65
N ARG A 2 20.78 33.14 99.38
CA ARG A 2 19.96 32.32 98.52
C ARG A 2 20.85 31.19 98.01
N ARG A 3 20.35 29.94 98.32
CA ARG A 3 20.98 28.71 97.84
C ARG A 3 20.59 28.46 96.40
N LEU A 4 21.51 28.28 95.50
CA LEU A 4 21.32 27.80 94.17
C LEU A 4 21.24 26.24 94.22
N ALA A 5 20.23 25.71 93.60
CA ALA A 5 20.13 24.27 93.28
C ALA A 5 20.52 24.06 91.84
N LEU A 6 21.46 23.16 91.54
CA LEU A 6 21.79 22.66 90.20
C LEU A 6 20.81 21.55 89.83
N PRO A 7 20.38 21.50 88.55
CA PRO A 7 19.67 20.37 88.04
C PRO A 7 20.63 19.29 87.50
N VAL A 8 20.33 18.05 87.86
CA VAL A 8 20.98 16.84 87.32
C VAL A 8 20.34 16.54 85.99
N THR A 9 21.13 16.56 84.93
CA THR A 9 20.69 16.11 83.61
C THR A 9 20.97 14.61 83.43
N LEU A 10 19.90 13.85 83.27
CA LEU A 10 19.96 12.42 82.93
C LEU A 10 20.09 12.24 81.42
N THR A 11 21.24 11.77 80.98
CA THR A 11 21.51 11.48 79.55
C THR A 11 21.06 10.09 79.23
N MET A 12 19.98 9.95 78.44
CA MET A 12 19.49 8.71 77.88
C MET A 12 20.23 8.39 76.63
N ALA A 13 21.07 7.37 76.54
CA ALA A 13 21.73 6.88 75.35
C ALA A 13 20.75 6.02 74.54
N VAL A 14 20.33 6.50 73.41
CA VAL A 14 19.58 5.74 72.38
C VAL A 14 20.58 5.02 71.48
N ALA A 15 20.62 3.70 71.57
CA ALA A 15 21.36 2.86 70.64
C ALA A 15 20.59 2.73 69.33
N LEU A 16 21.08 3.39 68.27
CA LEU A 16 20.62 3.16 66.88
C LEU A 16 21.24 1.87 66.38
N THR A 17 20.45 0.83 66.24
CA THR A 17 20.80 -0.35 65.41
C THR A 17 20.56 -0.01 63.93
N ALA A 18 21.60 0.20 63.19
CA ALA A 18 21.57 0.35 61.72
C ALA A 18 21.37 -1.06 61.11
N THR A 19 20.14 -1.37 60.64
CA THR A 19 19.89 -2.49 59.74
C THR A 19 20.37 -2.08 58.34
N ALA A 20 21.49 -2.66 57.88
CA ALA A 20 21.93 -2.55 56.48
C ALA A 20 20.92 -3.30 55.57
N ALA A 21 20.09 -2.55 54.87
CA ALA A 21 19.29 -3.08 53.77
C ALA A 21 20.24 -3.34 52.59
N THR A 22 20.58 -4.58 52.34
CA THR A 22 21.20 -5.02 51.10
C THR A 22 20.21 -4.83 49.96
N THR A 23 20.35 -3.75 49.18
CA THR A 23 19.69 -3.63 47.91
C THR A 23 20.29 -4.69 46.97
N ALA A 24 19.54 -5.78 46.76
CA ALA A 24 19.82 -6.68 45.65
C ALA A 24 19.66 -5.89 44.37
N HIS A 25 20.77 -5.55 43.71
CA HIS A 25 20.74 -5.14 42.32
C HIS A 25 20.26 -6.35 41.53
N ALA A 26 19.02 -6.29 41.04
CA ALA A 26 18.61 -7.16 39.96
C ALA A 26 19.58 -6.90 38.77
N ALA A 27 20.27 -7.94 38.37
CA ALA A 27 21.03 -7.92 37.13
C ALA A 27 20.10 -7.45 36.01
N PRO A 28 20.55 -6.58 35.08
CA PRO A 28 19.75 -6.25 33.91
C PRO A 28 19.39 -7.58 33.26
N ALA A 29 18.08 -7.80 33.07
CA ALA A 29 17.60 -8.92 32.28
C ALA A 29 18.31 -8.80 30.92
N ASP A 30 19.09 -9.78 30.59
CA ASP A 30 19.64 -9.99 29.24
C ASP A 30 18.41 -9.94 28.34
N ARG A 31 18.24 -8.85 27.60
CA ARG A 31 17.28 -8.80 26.51
C ARG A 31 17.92 -9.63 25.42
N ASP A 32 17.66 -10.92 25.46
CA ASP A 32 17.85 -11.77 24.32
C ASP A 32 17.15 -11.07 23.15
N HIS A 33 17.95 -10.43 22.29
CA HIS A 33 17.52 -10.00 20.97
C HIS A 33 17.41 -11.28 20.14
N HIS A 34 16.44 -12.12 20.45
CA HIS A 34 15.93 -13.02 19.43
C HIS A 34 15.28 -12.13 18.37
N PRO A 35 15.69 -12.23 17.08
CA PRO A 35 14.94 -11.59 16.01
C PRO A 35 13.47 -11.96 16.23
N ARG A 36 12.59 -10.97 16.28
CA ARG A 36 11.15 -11.26 16.40
C ARG A 36 10.79 -12.12 15.21
N ASP A 37 10.17 -13.24 15.44
CA ASP A 37 9.65 -14.07 14.36
C ASP A 37 8.55 -13.28 13.64
N ILE A 38 8.92 -12.66 12.52
CA ILE A 38 8.02 -11.82 11.73
C ILE A 38 6.94 -12.66 11.03
N THR A 39 7.13 -13.98 10.91
CA THR A 39 6.24 -14.87 10.18
C THR A 39 4.89 -15.04 10.88
N ARG A 40 4.86 -14.96 12.22
CA ARG A 40 3.67 -15.12 13.05
C ARG A 40 3.16 -13.80 13.64
N GLN A 41 3.71 -12.68 13.23
CA GLN A 41 3.28 -11.38 13.74
C GLN A 41 1.91 -11.02 13.16
N VAL A 42 1.01 -10.57 14.02
CA VAL A 42 -0.35 -10.12 13.70
C VAL A 42 -0.44 -8.59 13.72
N LEU A 43 -1.45 -8.04 13.09
CA LEU A 43 -1.77 -6.62 13.21
C LEU A 43 -2.15 -6.30 14.66
N ALA A 44 -1.58 -5.25 15.22
CA ALA A 44 -1.84 -4.88 16.61
C ALA A 44 -3.25 -4.30 16.78
N ASP A 45 -3.84 -4.51 17.97
CA ASP A 45 -5.15 -3.96 18.31
C ASP A 45 -5.16 -2.43 18.15
N GLY A 46 -6.19 -1.91 17.51
CA GLY A 46 -6.36 -0.48 17.27
C GLY A 46 -5.45 0.09 16.18
N ASP A 47 -4.76 -0.75 15.40
CA ASP A 47 -3.84 -0.31 14.34
C ASP A 47 -4.52 -0.30 12.96
N GLY A 48 -5.31 0.71 12.72
CA GLY A 48 -6.08 0.88 11.51
C GLY A 48 -7.31 -0.02 11.39
N TRP A 49 -8.05 0.14 10.32
CA TRP A 49 -9.29 -0.59 10.05
C TRP A 49 -9.11 -2.11 10.00
N GLY A 50 -7.96 -2.62 9.56
CA GLY A 50 -7.66 -4.04 9.56
C GLY A 50 -7.67 -4.70 10.95
N SER A 51 -7.59 -3.90 12.03
CA SER A 51 -7.68 -4.38 13.40
C SER A 51 -9.13 -4.47 13.95
N ALA A 52 -10.12 -4.07 13.13
CA ALA A 52 -11.53 -4.11 13.54
C ALA A 52 -12.06 -5.55 13.63
N GLY A 53 -13.08 -5.76 14.45
CA GLY A 53 -13.67 -7.08 14.67
C GLY A 53 -12.67 -8.02 15.34
N ASP A 54 -12.43 -9.18 14.72
CA ASP A 54 -11.46 -10.18 15.21
C ASP A 54 -10.00 -9.82 14.85
N GLY A 55 -9.80 -8.70 14.15
CA GLY A 55 -8.50 -8.23 13.68
C GLY A 55 -7.95 -9.02 12.48
N THR A 56 -6.74 -8.67 12.06
CA THR A 56 -6.01 -9.38 11.00
C THR A 56 -4.89 -10.20 11.61
N THR A 57 -5.06 -11.51 11.64
CA THR A 57 -4.14 -12.47 12.24
C THR A 57 -3.42 -13.35 11.23
N GLY A 58 -3.91 -13.37 9.97
CA GLY A 58 -3.35 -14.17 8.89
C GLY A 58 -3.17 -15.64 9.27
N GLY A 59 -2.02 -16.18 8.92
CA GLY A 59 -1.62 -17.53 9.25
C GLY A 59 -0.95 -17.71 10.61
N SER A 60 -1.05 -16.76 11.55
CA SER A 60 -0.28 -16.81 12.80
C SER A 60 -0.49 -18.09 13.64
N ALA A 61 -1.67 -18.72 13.53
CA ALA A 61 -2.03 -19.97 14.19
C ALA A 61 -1.71 -21.22 13.36
N ALA A 62 -0.98 -21.11 12.26
CA ALA A 62 -0.62 -22.25 11.41
C ALA A 62 0.18 -23.31 12.18
N ALA A 63 -0.14 -24.57 11.96
CA ALA A 63 0.67 -25.69 12.42
C ALA A 63 2.03 -25.69 11.67
N ASP A 64 3.03 -26.38 12.19
CA ASP A 64 4.38 -26.37 11.58
C ASP A 64 4.37 -26.93 10.16
N GLU A 65 3.49 -27.90 9.88
CA GLU A 65 3.30 -28.47 8.52
C GLU A 65 2.60 -27.52 7.54
N ASP A 66 1.93 -26.45 8.03
CA ASP A 66 1.30 -25.40 7.24
C ASP A 66 2.20 -24.15 7.10
N VAL A 67 3.46 -24.22 7.54
CA VAL A 67 4.49 -23.21 7.30
C VAL A 67 5.38 -23.69 6.17
N VAL A 68 5.24 -23.08 4.99
CA VAL A 68 5.91 -23.52 3.77
C VAL A 68 6.89 -22.44 3.29
N ARG A 69 8.14 -22.82 2.95
CA ARG A 69 9.08 -21.95 2.25
C ARG A 69 8.97 -22.20 0.76
N VAL A 70 9.04 -21.14 -0.01
CA VAL A 70 8.89 -21.16 -1.47
C VAL A 70 9.93 -20.24 -2.12
N ASP A 71 10.51 -20.68 -3.22
CA ASP A 71 11.46 -19.90 -4.04
C ASP A 71 11.15 -20.00 -5.55
N THR A 72 10.07 -20.72 -5.92
CA THR A 72 9.59 -20.84 -7.30
C THR A 72 8.14 -20.39 -7.44
N MET A 73 7.77 -19.99 -8.65
CA MET A 73 6.40 -19.60 -8.97
C MET A 73 5.39 -20.75 -8.79
N GLU A 74 5.79 -21.98 -9.12
CA GLU A 74 4.94 -23.17 -8.96
C GLU A 74 4.64 -23.45 -7.49
N GLU A 75 5.67 -23.44 -6.64
CA GLU A 75 5.53 -23.64 -5.19
C GLU A 75 4.71 -22.51 -4.56
N PHE A 76 5.00 -21.25 -4.93
CA PHE A 76 4.27 -20.10 -4.44
C PHE A 76 2.77 -20.22 -4.74
N ARG A 77 2.41 -20.47 -6.00
CA ARG A 77 1.01 -20.65 -6.43
C ARG A 77 0.32 -21.79 -5.68
N ALA A 78 1.00 -22.93 -5.51
CA ALA A 78 0.48 -24.07 -4.77
C ALA A 78 0.27 -23.75 -3.28
N ALA A 79 1.20 -22.99 -2.68
CA ALA A 79 1.17 -22.66 -1.25
C ALA A 79 0.11 -21.61 -0.90
N VAL A 80 -0.05 -20.53 -1.70
CA VAL A 80 -0.97 -19.43 -1.39
C VAL A 80 -2.40 -19.68 -1.83
N GLY A 81 -2.63 -20.59 -2.81
CA GLY A 81 -3.92 -20.76 -3.47
C GLY A 81 -5.08 -21.08 -2.53
N PRO A 82 -6.33 -20.82 -2.93
CA PRO A 82 -7.51 -21.20 -2.17
C PRO A 82 -7.55 -22.68 -1.85
N ARG A 83 -7.98 -23.05 -0.65
CA ARG A 83 -8.18 -24.43 -0.20
C ARG A 83 -9.65 -24.65 0.19
N ASP A 84 -10.06 -25.91 0.24
CA ASP A 84 -11.40 -26.30 0.72
C ASP A 84 -11.52 -26.24 2.27
N ASP A 85 -10.42 -25.97 2.97
CA ASP A 85 -10.35 -25.82 4.41
C ASP A 85 -9.91 -24.39 4.81
N ASP A 86 -10.35 -23.95 5.98
CA ASP A 86 -10.03 -22.64 6.55
C ASP A 86 -8.78 -22.67 7.44
N ARG A 87 -7.90 -23.69 7.31
CA ARG A 87 -6.69 -23.80 8.13
C ARG A 87 -5.73 -22.65 7.87
N PRO A 88 -5.26 -21.99 8.92
CA PRO A 88 -4.24 -20.96 8.80
C PRO A 88 -2.95 -21.51 8.17
N ARG A 89 -2.28 -20.69 7.37
CA ARG A 89 -0.99 -21.03 6.75
C ARG A 89 -0.05 -19.84 6.67
N ILE A 90 1.23 -20.14 6.66
CA ILE A 90 2.30 -19.17 6.45
C ILE A 90 3.10 -19.60 5.24
N VAL A 91 3.21 -18.70 4.28
CA VAL A 91 4.06 -18.86 3.08
C VAL A 91 5.23 -17.90 3.23
N VAL A 92 6.42 -18.50 3.37
CA VAL A 92 7.68 -17.77 3.52
C VAL A 92 8.36 -17.71 2.18
N VAL A 93 8.43 -16.51 1.61
CA VAL A 93 9.12 -16.27 0.33
C VAL A 93 10.61 -16.09 0.61
N ASP A 94 11.44 -16.88 -0.10
CA ASP A 94 12.90 -16.88 0.03
C ASP A 94 13.54 -16.44 -1.31
N GLY A 95 13.94 -15.18 -1.39
CA GLY A 95 14.43 -14.55 -2.62
C GLY A 95 13.32 -14.02 -3.53
N LEU A 96 13.68 -13.65 -4.76
CA LEU A 96 12.78 -13.07 -5.75
C LEU A 96 12.17 -14.17 -6.62
N ILE A 97 10.84 -14.25 -6.64
CA ILE A 97 10.08 -15.17 -7.50
C ILE A 97 9.58 -14.41 -8.72
N ASP A 98 9.92 -14.90 -9.92
CA ASP A 98 9.45 -14.34 -11.19
C ASP A 98 8.21 -15.08 -11.70
N GLY A 99 7.09 -14.34 -11.85
CA GLY A 99 5.84 -14.83 -12.42
C GLY A 99 5.94 -15.31 -13.85
N ASN A 100 6.90 -14.77 -14.61
CA ASN A 100 7.18 -15.13 -16.00
C ASN A 100 8.17 -16.31 -16.10
N THR A 101 8.02 -17.28 -15.21
CA THR A 101 8.82 -18.51 -15.22
C THR A 101 7.91 -19.73 -15.35
N ALA A 102 8.15 -20.58 -16.34
CA ALA A 102 7.45 -21.84 -16.51
C ALA A 102 7.81 -22.85 -15.40
N ALA A 103 7.00 -23.90 -15.23
CA ALA A 103 7.21 -24.93 -14.19
C ALA A 103 8.57 -25.64 -14.27
N ASP A 104 9.21 -25.66 -15.44
CA ASP A 104 10.56 -26.24 -15.63
C ASP A 104 11.69 -25.23 -15.39
N GLY A 105 11.36 -24.00 -14.94
CA GLY A 105 12.31 -22.92 -14.70
C GLY A 105 12.67 -22.10 -15.95
N THR A 106 12.02 -22.32 -17.10
CA THR A 106 12.28 -21.55 -18.32
C THR A 106 11.66 -20.16 -18.21
N PRO A 107 12.41 -19.06 -18.44
CA PRO A 107 11.84 -17.72 -18.52
C PRO A 107 10.88 -17.59 -19.71
N LEU A 108 9.74 -16.95 -19.49
CA LEU A 108 8.71 -16.67 -20.49
C LEU A 108 8.74 -15.17 -20.87
N SER A 109 8.57 -14.91 -22.16
CA SER A 109 8.46 -13.59 -22.74
C SER A 109 7.06 -13.33 -23.30
N CYS A 110 6.75 -12.09 -23.70
CA CYS A 110 5.49 -11.78 -24.37
C CYS A 110 5.24 -12.64 -25.62
N ALA A 111 6.31 -13.05 -26.33
CA ALA A 111 6.17 -13.92 -27.49
C ALA A 111 5.70 -15.34 -27.14
N ASP A 112 5.99 -15.82 -25.93
CA ASP A 112 5.56 -17.15 -25.47
C ASP A 112 4.07 -17.17 -25.08
N TYR A 113 3.50 -16.02 -24.77
CA TYR A 113 2.07 -15.84 -24.48
C TYR A 113 1.22 -15.53 -25.71
N ALA A 114 1.86 -15.02 -26.79
CA ALA A 114 1.16 -14.65 -28.02
C ALA A 114 0.57 -15.89 -28.70
N VAL A 115 -0.72 -15.86 -28.98
CA VAL A 115 -1.45 -16.95 -29.64
C VAL A 115 -2.24 -16.42 -30.84
N ASP A 116 -2.74 -17.34 -31.66
CA ASP A 116 -3.59 -17.07 -32.84
C ASP A 116 -2.97 -16.07 -33.82
N GLY A 117 -1.62 -16.00 -33.85
CA GLY A 117 -0.87 -15.15 -34.75
C GLY A 117 -0.83 -13.67 -34.35
N TYR A 118 -1.07 -13.34 -33.06
CA TYR A 118 -0.96 -11.97 -32.57
C TYR A 118 0.45 -11.39 -32.82
N SER A 119 0.47 -10.18 -33.31
CA SER A 119 1.66 -9.35 -33.50
C SER A 119 1.32 -7.90 -33.16
N LEU A 120 2.09 -7.28 -32.27
CA LEU A 120 1.91 -5.86 -31.94
C LEU A 120 2.07 -4.97 -33.17
N GLU A 121 3.02 -5.29 -34.07
CA GLU A 121 3.24 -4.53 -35.30
C GLU A 121 1.99 -4.55 -36.21
N GLU A 122 1.38 -5.73 -36.40
CA GLU A 122 0.15 -5.87 -37.19
C GLU A 122 -1.04 -5.20 -36.51
N TYR A 123 -1.13 -5.30 -35.19
CA TYR A 123 -2.17 -4.65 -34.38
C TYR A 123 -2.11 -3.12 -34.53
N LEU A 124 -0.93 -2.53 -34.35
CA LEU A 124 -0.71 -1.10 -34.53
C LEU A 124 -1.04 -0.63 -35.93
N ALA A 125 -0.68 -1.41 -36.95
CA ALA A 125 -1.00 -1.05 -38.36
C ALA A 125 -2.51 -1.15 -38.67
N ALA A 126 -3.22 -2.09 -38.06
CA ALA A 126 -4.65 -2.30 -38.32
C ALA A 126 -5.55 -1.31 -37.55
N TYR A 127 -5.20 -0.98 -36.32
CA TYR A 127 -6.03 -0.15 -35.44
C TYR A 127 -5.51 1.27 -35.23
N ASP A 128 -4.57 1.72 -36.07
CA ASP A 128 -4.19 3.13 -36.15
C ASP A 128 -5.43 4.00 -36.34
N PRO A 129 -5.68 5.01 -35.46
CA PRO A 129 -6.83 5.90 -35.60
C PRO A 129 -6.97 6.60 -36.96
N GLU A 130 -5.87 6.78 -37.70
CA GLU A 130 -5.92 7.30 -39.07
C GLU A 130 -6.43 6.26 -40.08
N VAL A 131 -6.37 4.97 -39.75
CA VAL A 131 -6.81 3.84 -40.60
C VAL A 131 -8.16 3.28 -40.15
N TRP A 132 -8.26 2.95 -38.85
CA TRP A 132 -9.46 2.31 -38.24
C TRP A 132 -10.51 3.33 -37.81
N GLY A 133 -10.10 4.53 -37.47
CA GLY A 133 -10.91 5.54 -36.78
C GLY A 133 -10.84 5.45 -35.27
N TRP A 134 -11.60 6.34 -34.60
CA TRP A 134 -11.68 6.41 -33.14
C TRP A 134 -12.80 5.50 -32.61
N GLU A 135 -12.76 4.25 -33.00
CA GLU A 135 -13.71 3.20 -32.58
C GLU A 135 -12.95 2.06 -31.90
N ASP A 136 -13.63 1.36 -30.99
CA ASP A 136 -13.03 0.24 -30.28
C ASP A 136 -12.50 -0.80 -31.29
N PRO A 137 -11.28 -1.33 -31.10
CA PRO A 137 -10.76 -2.42 -31.92
C PRO A 137 -11.71 -3.63 -31.90
N GLU A 138 -11.94 -4.24 -33.07
CA GLU A 138 -12.74 -5.48 -33.19
C GLU A 138 -12.21 -6.36 -34.33
N GLY A 139 -12.55 -7.65 -34.26
CA GLY A 139 -12.18 -8.64 -35.27
C GLY A 139 -10.96 -9.48 -34.88
N PRO A 140 -10.38 -10.24 -35.85
CA PRO A 140 -9.43 -11.33 -35.55
C PRO A 140 -8.17 -10.91 -34.78
N LEU A 141 -7.62 -9.71 -35.02
CA LEU A 141 -6.42 -9.24 -34.33
C LEU A 141 -6.72 -8.84 -32.87
N GLU A 142 -7.88 -8.22 -32.62
CA GLU A 142 -8.31 -7.95 -31.25
C GLU A 142 -8.66 -9.23 -30.49
N GLU A 143 -9.30 -10.20 -31.15
CA GLU A 143 -9.56 -11.52 -30.59
C GLU A 143 -8.26 -12.25 -30.24
N ALA A 144 -7.22 -12.14 -31.08
CA ALA A 144 -5.90 -12.73 -30.84
C ALA A 144 -5.16 -12.00 -29.69
N ARG A 145 -5.28 -10.64 -29.61
CA ARG A 145 -4.77 -9.89 -28.45
C ARG A 145 -5.37 -10.36 -27.15
N ASP A 146 -6.70 -10.43 -27.09
CA ASP A 146 -7.44 -10.85 -25.91
C ASP A 146 -7.16 -12.32 -25.52
N ALA A 147 -6.99 -13.21 -26.50
CA ALA A 147 -6.59 -14.59 -26.25
C ALA A 147 -5.14 -14.67 -25.69
N SER A 148 -4.23 -13.85 -26.20
CA SER A 148 -2.85 -13.74 -25.71
C SER A 148 -2.81 -13.20 -24.30
N TYR A 149 -3.56 -12.13 -24.00
CA TYR A 149 -3.76 -11.60 -22.67
C TYR A 149 -4.25 -12.68 -21.68
N ARG A 150 -5.25 -13.48 -22.06
CA ARG A 150 -5.74 -14.57 -21.18
C ARG A 150 -4.69 -15.65 -20.96
N THR A 151 -3.83 -15.91 -21.94
CA THR A 151 -2.72 -16.87 -21.82
C THR A 151 -1.71 -16.37 -20.77
N GLN A 152 -1.33 -15.09 -20.85
CA GLN A 152 -0.47 -14.47 -19.84
C GLN A 152 -1.16 -14.42 -18.47
N ALA A 153 -2.42 -14.01 -18.40
CA ALA A 153 -3.20 -13.94 -17.16
C ALA A 153 -3.23 -15.28 -16.41
N ALA A 154 -3.34 -16.40 -17.12
CA ALA A 154 -3.32 -17.74 -16.53
C ALA A 154 -1.95 -18.05 -15.87
N GLN A 155 -0.87 -17.45 -16.38
CA GLN A 155 0.47 -17.61 -15.86
C GLN A 155 0.77 -16.69 -14.68
N ILE A 156 0.44 -15.39 -14.74
CA ILE A 156 0.92 -14.41 -13.77
C ILE A 156 -0.08 -14.05 -12.67
N ARG A 157 -1.39 -14.27 -12.88
CA ARG A 157 -2.40 -14.03 -11.84
C ARG A 157 -2.37 -15.13 -10.79
N VAL A 158 -2.17 -14.76 -9.54
CA VAL A 158 -2.12 -15.68 -8.40
C VAL A 158 -3.17 -15.31 -7.38
N LYS A 159 -4.04 -16.27 -7.06
CA LYS A 159 -5.08 -16.08 -6.03
C LYS A 159 -4.56 -16.50 -4.66
N VAL A 160 -4.77 -15.63 -3.68
CA VAL A 160 -4.47 -15.91 -2.27
C VAL A 160 -5.72 -16.41 -1.57
N GLY A 161 -5.60 -17.44 -0.74
CA GLY A 161 -6.70 -17.95 0.09
C GLY A 161 -6.81 -17.26 1.45
N SER A 162 -7.93 -17.47 2.15
CA SER A 162 -8.16 -16.95 3.51
C SER A 162 -7.15 -17.47 4.53
N ASN A 163 -7.04 -16.80 5.68
CA ASN A 163 -6.19 -17.16 6.82
C ASN A 163 -4.72 -17.38 6.44
N THR A 164 -4.21 -16.53 5.55
CA THR A 164 -2.88 -16.67 4.94
C THR A 164 -1.97 -15.52 5.35
N THR A 165 -0.76 -15.83 5.79
CA THR A 165 0.36 -14.88 5.84
C THR A 165 1.34 -15.21 4.72
N VAL A 166 1.62 -14.22 3.87
CA VAL A 166 2.73 -14.26 2.91
C VAL A 166 3.80 -13.29 3.42
N VAL A 167 4.99 -13.80 3.71
CA VAL A 167 6.04 -13.01 4.33
C VAL A 167 7.40 -13.26 3.69
N GLY A 168 8.10 -12.20 3.35
CA GLY A 168 9.47 -12.26 2.85
C GLY A 168 10.49 -12.42 3.99
N THR A 169 11.49 -13.25 3.78
CA THR A 169 12.64 -13.38 4.69
C THR A 169 13.92 -13.07 3.93
N GLY A 170 14.63 -12.03 4.33
CA GLY A 170 15.81 -11.54 3.63
C GLY A 170 15.57 -10.23 2.91
N GLU A 171 16.65 -9.66 2.35
CA GLU A 171 16.64 -8.34 1.71
C GLU A 171 15.98 -8.38 0.32
N ASP A 172 16.03 -9.53 -0.38
CA ASP A 172 15.63 -9.68 -1.78
C ASP A 172 14.30 -10.45 -1.94
N ALA A 173 13.59 -10.73 -0.84
CA ALA A 173 12.35 -11.48 -0.92
C ALA A 173 11.25 -10.69 -1.63
N GLY A 174 10.64 -11.26 -2.67
CA GLY A 174 9.63 -10.56 -3.44
C GLY A 174 9.03 -11.35 -4.59
N LEU A 175 8.13 -10.68 -5.31
CA LEU A 175 7.43 -11.18 -6.49
C LEU A 175 7.61 -10.17 -7.62
N THR A 176 8.15 -10.59 -8.75
CA THR A 176 8.22 -9.79 -9.98
C THR A 176 7.36 -10.43 -11.07
N GLY A 177 6.73 -9.63 -11.92
CA GLY A 177 5.86 -10.14 -12.98
C GLY A 177 4.63 -10.90 -12.47
N VAL A 178 4.18 -10.66 -11.23
CA VAL A 178 3.03 -11.33 -10.61
C VAL A 178 1.92 -10.32 -10.34
N ALA A 179 0.70 -10.63 -10.77
CA ALA A 179 -0.53 -9.93 -10.40
C ALA A 179 -1.23 -10.71 -9.26
N LEU A 180 -1.04 -10.26 -8.02
CA LEU A 180 -1.55 -10.96 -6.85
C LEU A 180 -3.02 -10.60 -6.58
N GLN A 181 -3.90 -11.59 -6.52
CA GLN A 181 -5.33 -11.42 -6.33
C GLN A 181 -5.78 -11.90 -4.94
N VAL A 182 -6.26 -10.97 -4.12
CA VAL A 182 -6.89 -11.26 -2.82
C VAL A 182 -8.39 -11.02 -2.99
N HIS A 183 -9.07 -12.03 -3.53
CA HIS A 183 -10.45 -11.89 -3.97
C HIS A 183 -11.40 -12.76 -3.14
N ASP A 184 -12.46 -12.13 -2.58
CA ASP A 184 -13.54 -12.78 -1.82
C ASP A 184 -13.01 -13.69 -0.69
N VAL A 185 -11.98 -13.25 -0.01
CA VAL A 185 -11.29 -13.95 1.09
C VAL A 185 -11.13 -13.04 2.30
N GLU A 186 -10.77 -13.63 3.44
CA GLU A 186 -10.60 -12.91 4.68
C GLU A 186 -9.29 -13.25 5.40
N ASN A 187 -8.85 -12.33 6.24
CA ASN A 187 -7.74 -12.54 7.17
C ASN A 187 -6.42 -12.85 6.45
N VAL A 188 -5.91 -11.87 5.69
CA VAL A 188 -4.68 -12.01 4.91
C VAL A 188 -3.63 -11.00 5.35
N ILE A 189 -2.39 -11.44 5.53
CA ILE A 189 -1.21 -10.62 5.79
C ILE A 189 -0.23 -10.77 4.64
N LEU A 190 0.17 -9.65 4.03
CA LEU A 190 1.23 -9.57 3.02
C LEU A 190 2.32 -8.65 3.57
N ARG A 191 3.53 -9.19 3.79
CA ARG A 191 4.50 -8.47 4.59
C ARG A 191 5.95 -8.67 4.16
N ASN A 192 6.73 -7.59 4.22
CA ASN A 192 8.18 -7.57 3.97
C ASN A 192 8.57 -8.16 2.61
N LEU A 193 7.85 -7.77 1.56
CA LEU A 193 8.01 -8.27 0.20
C LEU A 193 8.18 -7.11 -0.79
N SER A 194 9.01 -7.28 -1.81
CA SER A 194 8.94 -6.44 -2.99
C SER A 194 7.89 -6.98 -3.96
N PHE A 195 7.13 -6.07 -4.58
CA PHE A 195 6.18 -6.36 -5.66
C PHE A 195 6.55 -5.46 -6.83
N SER A 196 6.97 -6.06 -7.93
CA SER A 196 7.44 -5.30 -9.08
C SER A 196 6.89 -5.86 -10.40
N ASP A 197 6.80 -4.97 -11.37
CA ASP A 197 6.67 -5.31 -12.78
C ASP A 197 5.50 -6.27 -13.11
N ALA A 198 4.30 -5.99 -12.60
CA ALA A 198 3.09 -6.68 -13.05
C ALA A 198 2.78 -6.25 -14.51
N TYR A 199 3.64 -6.69 -15.43
CA TYR A 199 3.71 -6.25 -16.81
C TYR A 199 2.64 -6.91 -17.67
N ASP A 200 1.84 -6.10 -18.38
CA ASP A 200 0.89 -6.56 -19.40
C ASP A 200 1.54 -6.55 -20.77
N CYS A 201 1.73 -7.72 -21.34
CA CYS A 201 2.24 -7.86 -22.72
C CYS A 201 1.23 -7.43 -23.79
N PHE A 202 -0.05 -7.32 -23.41
CA PHE A 202 -1.17 -7.18 -24.36
C PHE A 202 -2.20 -6.14 -23.90
N PRO A 203 -1.78 -4.93 -23.50
CA PRO A 203 -2.72 -3.90 -23.07
C PRO A 203 -3.72 -3.57 -24.17
N GLY A 204 -4.97 -3.28 -23.79
CA GLY A 204 -6.03 -2.94 -24.72
C GLY A 204 -5.98 -1.47 -25.12
N TRP A 205 -6.18 -1.18 -26.42
CA TRP A 205 -6.40 0.19 -26.88
C TRP A 205 -7.86 0.59 -26.70
N ASP A 206 -8.11 1.65 -25.91
CA ASP A 206 -9.42 2.29 -25.77
C ASP A 206 -9.38 3.72 -26.36
N PRO A 207 -9.85 3.92 -27.59
CA PRO A 207 -9.85 5.22 -28.22
C PRO A 207 -10.80 6.23 -27.58
N LYS A 208 -11.72 5.78 -26.72
CA LYS A 208 -12.75 6.60 -26.05
C LYS A 208 -12.37 6.98 -24.62
N ASP A 209 -11.28 6.44 -24.10
CA ASP A 209 -10.79 6.81 -22.77
C ASP A 209 -10.03 8.15 -22.84
N GLY A 210 -10.59 9.17 -22.17
CA GLY A 210 -10.06 10.51 -22.20
C GLY A 210 -10.33 11.25 -23.53
N ASN A 211 -9.41 12.15 -23.89
CA ASN A 211 -9.53 12.98 -25.09
C ASN A 211 -8.72 12.43 -26.29
N THR A 212 -7.76 11.57 -26.02
CA THR A 212 -6.77 11.07 -26.98
C THR A 212 -6.68 9.57 -27.07
N GLY A 213 -7.59 8.86 -26.38
CA GLY A 213 -7.51 7.42 -26.17
C GLY A 213 -6.40 7.05 -25.18
N ASN A 214 -6.48 5.85 -24.61
CA ASN A 214 -5.46 5.31 -23.73
C ASN A 214 -5.24 3.82 -24.00
N TRP A 215 -4.02 3.36 -23.71
CA TRP A 215 -3.72 1.95 -23.52
C TRP A 215 -4.00 1.57 -22.09
N ASN A 216 -4.69 0.45 -21.89
CA ASN A 216 -5.11 0.00 -20.57
C ASN A 216 -4.54 -1.39 -20.28
N SER A 217 -3.68 -1.48 -19.28
CA SER A 217 -3.32 -2.71 -18.60
C SER A 217 -4.38 -3.07 -17.57
N GLU A 218 -4.48 -4.36 -17.23
CA GLU A 218 -5.39 -4.88 -16.20
C GLU A 218 -4.64 -5.60 -15.07
N TYR A 219 -3.32 -5.36 -14.91
CA TYR A 219 -2.52 -6.03 -13.90
C TYR A 219 -2.02 -5.04 -12.85
N ASP A 220 -2.65 -5.11 -11.66
CA ASP A 220 -2.12 -4.51 -10.44
C ASP A 220 -1.04 -5.42 -9.84
N ASN A 221 -0.06 -4.86 -9.12
CA ASN A 221 0.80 -5.70 -8.29
C ASN A 221 -0.03 -6.46 -7.25
N ILE A 222 -1.02 -5.79 -6.61
CA ILE A 222 -2.01 -6.41 -5.72
C ILE A 222 -3.40 -5.83 -5.98
N GLU A 223 -4.40 -6.69 -6.22
CA GLU A 223 -5.82 -6.33 -6.25
C GLU A 223 -6.55 -6.94 -5.04
N LEU A 224 -7.16 -6.09 -4.20
CA LEU A 224 -8.07 -6.50 -3.13
C LEU A 224 -9.51 -6.30 -3.60
N SER A 225 -10.23 -7.38 -3.87
CA SER A 225 -11.60 -7.36 -4.39
C SER A 225 -12.52 -8.21 -3.50
N GLY A 226 -13.47 -7.60 -2.79
CA GLY A 226 -14.35 -8.31 -1.85
C GLY A 226 -13.63 -8.90 -0.61
N ALA A 227 -12.35 -8.61 -0.42
CA ALA A 227 -11.55 -9.15 0.68
C ALA A 227 -11.76 -8.36 1.97
N THR A 228 -11.70 -9.03 3.13
CA THR A 228 -11.82 -8.37 4.43
C THR A 228 -10.68 -8.73 5.40
N ASN A 229 -10.38 -7.83 6.32
CA ASN A 229 -9.29 -8.00 7.28
C ASN A 229 -7.96 -8.32 6.57
N VAL A 230 -7.44 -7.33 5.85
CA VAL A 230 -6.17 -7.43 5.13
C VAL A 230 -5.15 -6.45 5.70
N TRP A 231 -3.93 -6.92 5.91
CA TRP A 231 -2.80 -6.10 6.33
C TRP A 231 -1.65 -6.23 5.33
N VAL A 232 -1.30 -5.09 4.71
CA VAL A 232 -0.15 -4.98 3.80
C VAL A 232 0.90 -4.11 4.48
N ASP A 233 2.08 -4.67 4.77
CA ASP A 233 3.03 -4.04 5.67
C ASP A 233 4.49 -4.21 5.24
N HIS A 234 5.31 -3.17 5.46
CA HIS A 234 6.76 -3.18 5.17
C HIS A 234 7.09 -3.78 3.78
N SER A 235 6.33 -3.42 2.76
CA SER A 235 6.52 -3.90 1.39
C SER A 235 6.89 -2.76 0.45
N THR A 236 7.60 -3.08 -0.62
CA THR A 236 7.97 -2.13 -1.69
C THR A 236 7.20 -2.46 -2.96
N PHE A 237 6.72 -1.42 -3.64
CA PHE A 237 5.94 -1.54 -4.88
C PHE A 237 6.53 -0.62 -5.93
N ASP A 238 6.86 -1.15 -7.10
CA ASP A 238 7.43 -0.39 -8.21
C ASP A 238 7.14 -1.02 -9.59
N ASP A 239 7.66 -0.36 -10.65
CA ASP A 239 7.53 -0.81 -12.04
C ASP A 239 8.66 -1.76 -12.46
N GLY A 240 9.58 -2.10 -11.57
CA GLY A 240 10.70 -3.01 -11.87
C GLY A 240 11.59 -2.51 -13.02
N ASP A 241 11.84 -3.41 -13.97
CA ASP A 241 12.70 -3.15 -15.12
C ASP A 241 12.01 -2.35 -16.23
N ASN A 242 10.69 -2.06 -16.12
CA ASN A 242 9.89 -1.40 -17.14
C ASN A 242 9.23 -0.10 -16.62
N PRO A 243 10.02 0.89 -16.15
CA PRO A 243 9.46 2.10 -15.56
C PRO A 243 8.59 2.87 -16.55
N GLY A 244 7.47 3.41 -16.05
CA GLY A 244 6.51 4.14 -16.86
C GLY A 244 7.09 5.33 -17.67
N SER A 245 8.24 5.87 -17.25
CA SER A 245 8.96 6.94 -17.97
C SER A 245 9.69 6.47 -19.23
N GLU A 246 9.95 5.17 -19.40
CA GLU A 246 10.67 4.58 -20.50
C GLU A 246 9.76 3.86 -21.51
N LEU A 247 8.46 3.78 -21.24
CA LEU A 247 7.50 3.12 -22.12
C LEU A 247 7.31 3.88 -23.44
N PRO A 248 7.16 3.17 -24.57
CA PRO A 248 6.91 3.80 -25.87
C PRO A 248 5.53 4.45 -25.93
N GLU A 249 5.35 5.33 -26.91
CA GLU A 249 4.05 5.91 -27.23
C GLU A 249 3.54 5.34 -28.57
N TYR A 250 2.28 4.93 -28.59
CA TYR A 250 1.55 4.58 -29.81
C TYR A 250 0.21 5.32 -29.84
N PHE A 251 -0.20 5.76 -31.03
CA PHE A 251 -1.43 6.52 -31.25
C PHE A 251 -1.51 7.83 -30.45
N GLY A 252 -0.36 8.38 -30.05
CA GLY A 252 -0.26 9.61 -29.27
C GLY A 252 -0.51 9.40 -27.76
N SER A 253 -0.54 8.16 -27.30
CA SER A 253 -0.66 7.79 -25.87
C SER A 253 0.42 6.80 -25.46
N LYS A 254 0.87 6.89 -24.21
CA LYS A 254 1.83 5.95 -23.63
C LYS A 254 1.27 4.52 -23.72
N TYR A 255 2.09 3.58 -24.17
CA TYR A 255 1.76 2.16 -24.17
C TYR A 255 1.82 1.63 -22.74
N GLU A 256 0.74 1.87 -21.98
CA GLU A 256 0.67 1.57 -20.57
C GLU A 256 0.58 0.06 -20.33
N VAL A 257 1.61 -0.50 -19.76
CA VAL A 257 1.76 -1.94 -19.52
C VAL A 257 1.53 -2.33 -18.05
N HIS A 258 1.21 -1.36 -17.22
CA HIS A 258 0.93 -1.56 -15.80
C HIS A 258 -0.37 -0.86 -15.41
N ASP A 259 -1.17 -1.44 -14.48
CA ASP A 259 -2.28 -0.72 -13.84
C ASP A 259 -1.87 -0.23 -12.43
N GLY A 260 -2.57 -0.50 -11.38
CA GLY A 260 -2.28 -0.03 -10.04
C GLY A 260 -1.15 -0.77 -9.32
N LEU A 261 -0.63 -0.17 -8.25
CA LEU A 261 0.28 -0.85 -7.31
C LEU A 261 -0.50 -1.65 -6.27
N LEU A 262 -1.59 -1.07 -5.73
CA LEU A 262 -2.44 -1.71 -4.72
C LEU A 262 -3.88 -1.17 -4.83
N ASP A 263 -4.72 -1.86 -5.53
CA ASP A 263 -6.11 -1.48 -5.71
C ASP A 263 -7.05 -2.18 -4.73
N ILE A 264 -8.00 -1.40 -4.18
CA ILE A 264 -8.96 -1.86 -3.17
C ILE A 264 -10.37 -1.56 -3.68
N ALA A 265 -11.14 -2.58 -4.01
CA ALA A 265 -12.41 -2.39 -4.71
C ALA A 265 -13.46 -3.45 -4.36
N ARG A 266 -14.66 -3.30 -4.92
CA ARG A 266 -15.71 -4.32 -4.93
C ARG A 266 -16.07 -4.83 -3.53
N GLN A 267 -16.36 -3.89 -2.61
CA GLN A 267 -16.71 -4.18 -1.21
C GLN A 267 -15.56 -4.75 -0.36
N ALA A 268 -14.31 -4.68 -0.83
CA ALA A 268 -13.18 -4.96 0.06
C ALA A 268 -13.27 -4.03 1.28
N ASP A 269 -12.89 -4.54 2.46
CA ASP A 269 -13.17 -3.82 3.70
C ASP A 269 -12.16 -4.16 4.81
N LEU A 270 -12.04 -3.30 5.82
CA LEU A 270 -11.19 -3.51 6.99
C LEU A 270 -9.73 -3.76 6.59
N VAL A 271 -9.16 -2.82 5.85
CA VAL A 271 -7.78 -2.92 5.33
C VAL A 271 -6.86 -1.95 6.06
N THR A 272 -5.67 -2.41 6.43
CA THR A 272 -4.56 -1.56 6.90
C THR A 272 -3.36 -1.71 5.97
N VAL A 273 -2.84 -0.56 5.50
CA VAL A 273 -1.67 -0.45 4.63
C VAL A 273 -0.63 0.39 5.37
N SER A 274 0.47 -0.23 5.82
CA SER A 274 1.40 0.42 6.73
C SER A 274 2.86 0.17 6.41
N TYR A 275 3.71 1.17 6.63
CA TYR A 275 5.16 1.10 6.48
C TYR A 275 5.64 0.63 5.09
N ASN A 276 4.83 0.80 4.05
CA ASN A 276 5.20 0.44 2.68
C ASN A 276 5.91 1.58 1.96
N HIS A 277 6.66 1.24 0.93
CA HIS A 277 7.28 2.15 -0.03
C HIS A 277 6.67 1.94 -1.42
N PHE A 278 5.98 2.95 -1.94
CA PHE A 278 5.38 2.97 -3.28
C PHE A 278 6.18 3.92 -4.16
N VAL A 279 6.66 3.44 -5.31
CA VAL A 279 7.66 4.13 -6.13
C VAL A 279 7.18 4.33 -7.57
N GLU A 280 7.33 5.55 -8.06
CA GLU A 280 7.34 5.97 -9.48
C GLU A 280 6.26 5.36 -10.40
N ARG A 281 5.01 5.30 -9.95
CA ARG A 281 3.87 4.87 -10.76
C ARG A 281 2.98 6.05 -11.15
N ASP A 282 2.46 6.07 -12.39
CA ASP A 282 1.46 7.06 -12.78
C ASP A 282 0.16 6.85 -11.98
N LYS A 283 -0.55 5.75 -12.21
CA LYS A 283 -1.82 5.43 -11.53
C LYS A 283 -1.56 4.49 -10.36
N ALA A 284 -1.31 5.03 -9.14
CA ALA A 284 -0.81 4.19 -8.06
C ALA A 284 -1.88 3.31 -7.39
N MET A 285 -2.99 3.88 -6.88
CA MET A 285 -3.97 3.09 -6.12
C MET A 285 -5.35 3.75 -6.05
N ILE A 286 -6.38 2.92 -6.15
CA ILE A 286 -7.76 3.35 -5.91
C ILE A 286 -8.36 2.67 -4.67
N VAL A 287 -9.32 3.36 -4.06
CA VAL A 287 -10.29 2.78 -3.14
C VAL A 287 -11.67 3.00 -3.74
N GLY A 288 -12.23 1.93 -4.33
CA GLY A 288 -13.46 1.98 -5.13
C GLY A 288 -13.22 2.27 -6.61
N ASN A 289 -13.55 1.30 -7.47
CA ASN A 289 -13.20 1.29 -8.89
C ASN A 289 -14.22 1.97 -9.82
N SER A 290 -15.42 2.31 -9.36
CA SER A 290 -16.46 2.89 -10.24
C SER A 290 -17.45 3.78 -9.48
N ASP A 291 -17.79 4.93 -10.04
CA ASP A 291 -18.83 5.82 -9.53
C ASP A 291 -20.24 5.20 -9.55
N SER A 292 -20.46 4.19 -10.36
CA SER A 292 -21.75 3.48 -10.47
C SER A 292 -21.88 2.30 -9.50
N ARG A 293 -20.79 1.87 -8.85
CA ARG A 293 -20.80 0.72 -7.94
C ARG A 293 -21.28 1.11 -6.54
N THR A 294 -22.54 1.39 -6.40
CA THR A 294 -23.15 1.79 -5.13
C THR A 294 -23.20 0.70 -4.07
N THR A 295 -22.89 -0.55 -4.43
CA THR A 295 -22.70 -1.66 -3.48
C THR A 295 -21.50 -1.48 -2.57
N ASP A 296 -20.57 -0.60 -2.93
CA ASP A 296 -19.39 -0.27 -2.11
C ASP A 296 -19.72 0.61 -0.89
N ARG A 297 -20.93 1.19 -0.83
CA ARG A 297 -21.38 1.95 0.34
C ARG A 297 -21.39 1.08 1.61
N GLY A 298 -20.78 1.58 2.67
CA GLY A 298 -20.65 0.88 3.95
C GLY A 298 -19.48 -0.11 4.02
N HIS A 299 -18.74 -0.24 2.92
CA HIS A 299 -17.47 -0.97 2.78
C HIS A 299 -16.32 -0.01 2.48
N LEU A 300 -15.19 -0.53 2.04
CA LEU A 300 -13.99 0.23 1.68
C LEU A 300 -13.46 1.08 2.85
N ARG A 301 -13.48 0.48 4.07
CA ARG A 301 -12.85 1.07 5.25
C ARG A 301 -11.37 0.74 5.25
N VAL A 302 -10.55 1.76 4.99
CA VAL A 302 -9.12 1.58 4.75
C VAL A 302 -8.31 2.57 5.59
N THR A 303 -7.19 2.11 6.12
CA THR A 303 -6.19 2.94 6.77
C THR A 303 -4.87 2.87 6.03
N TYR A 304 -4.34 4.04 5.65
CA TYR A 304 -2.96 4.20 5.16
C TYR A 304 -2.15 4.96 6.18
N HIS A 305 -1.12 4.33 6.77
CA HIS A 305 -0.27 5.04 7.73
C HIS A 305 1.20 4.66 7.61
N HIS A 306 2.06 5.62 7.90
CA HIS A 306 3.51 5.44 7.88
C HIS A 306 4.04 4.88 6.56
N ASN A 307 3.38 5.14 5.43
CA ASN A 307 3.88 4.78 4.11
C ASN A 307 4.72 5.92 3.52
N HIS A 308 5.62 5.58 2.63
CA HIS A 308 6.29 6.51 1.74
C HIS A 308 5.72 6.36 0.33
N PHE A 309 5.14 7.44 -0.18
CA PHE A 309 4.67 7.59 -1.55
C PHE A 309 5.70 8.44 -2.30
N ASP A 310 6.49 7.84 -3.18
CA ASP A 310 7.69 8.44 -3.78
C ASP A 310 7.55 8.56 -5.29
N GLY A 311 7.44 9.78 -5.80
CA GLY A 311 7.37 10.05 -7.24
C GLY A 311 6.11 9.54 -7.95
N LEU A 312 5.00 9.32 -7.22
CA LEU A 312 3.74 8.85 -7.81
C LEU A 312 3.05 9.97 -8.59
N GLY A 313 2.50 9.65 -9.75
CA GLY A 313 1.80 10.61 -10.60
C GLY A 313 0.43 10.99 -10.06
N GLN A 314 -0.38 10.00 -9.71
CA GLN A 314 -1.73 10.21 -9.20
C GLN A 314 -2.24 9.05 -8.34
N ARG A 315 -3.39 9.25 -7.66
CA ARG A 315 -4.11 8.23 -6.89
C ARG A 315 -3.31 7.66 -5.72
N ALA A 316 -2.90 8.51 -4.78
CA ALA A 316 -2.20 8.08 -3.57
C ALA A 316 -2.96 8.42 -2.25
N PRO A 317 -4.20 7.90 -1.99
CA PRO A 317 -5.10 7.19 -2.91
C PRO A 317 -6.16 8.09 -3.58
N ARG A 318 -6.85 7.60 -4.63
CA ARG A 318 -8.14 8.12 -5.09
C ARG A 318 -9.28 7.30 -4.49
N VAL A 319 -10.23 7.96 -3.81
CA VAL A 319 -11.27 7.31 -2.99
C VAL A 319 -12.66 7.54 -3.56
N ARG A 320 -13.48 6.50 -3.60
CA ARG A 320 -14.94 6.54 -3.81
C ARG A 320 -15.63 5.75 -2.71
N PHE A 321 -16.74 6.23 -2.17
CA PHE A 321 -17.59 5.60 -1.14
C PHE A 321 -16.91 5.27 0.19
N GLY A 322 -15.59 5.05 0.21
CA GLY A 322 -14.86 4.51 1.35
C GLY A 322 -14.67 5.49 2.50
N GLN A 323 -14.57 4.95 3.73
CA GLN A 323 -14.05 5.64 4.91
C GLN A 323 -12.55 5.41 5.01
N VAL A 324 -11.77 6.37 4.51
CA VAL A 324 -10.33 6.20 4.35
C VAL A 324 -9.57 7.15 5.27
N HIS A 325 -8.79 6.59 6.18
CA HIS A 325 -7.90 7.32 7.07
C HIS A 325 -6.47 7.30 6.53
N VAL A 326 -5.94 8.48 6.26
CA VAL A 326 -4.58 8.67 5.71
C VAL A 326 -3.78 9.50 6.71
N TYR A 327 -2.87 8.85 7.47
CA TYR A 327 -2.15 9.59 8.51
C TYR A 327 -0.67 9.19 8.63
N ASN A 328 0.14 10.15 9.02
CA ASN A 328 1.57 9.95 9.24
C ASN A 328 2.31 9.34 8.04
N ASN A 329 1.85 9.59 6.83
CA ASN A 329 2.57 9.20 5.62
C ASN A 329 3.54 10.31 5.19
N HIS A 330 4.56 9.93 4.45
CA HIS A 330 5.48 10.81 3.75
C HIS A 330 5.23 10.72 2.26
N TYR A 331 5.03 11.86 1.62
CA TYR A 331 4.86 11.98 0.17
C TYR A 331 6.05 12.75 -0.40
N THR A 332 6.76 12.17 -1.35
CA THR A 332 7.70 12.88 -2.22
C THR A 332 7.01 13.16 -3.54
N LEU A 333 6.63 14.40 -3.79
CA LEU A 333 5.93 14.81 -5.00
C LEU A 333 6.96 15.39 -5.96
N ALA A 334 7.21 14.71 -7.05
CA ALA A 334 8.25 15.03 -8.01
C ALA A 334 7.84 14.65 -9.43
N GLY A 335 8.53 15.22 -10.41
CA GLY A 335 8.35 14.93 -11.82
C GLY A 335 7.23 15.72 -12.51
N ASP A 336 7.32 15.83 -13.82
CA ASP A 336 6.38 16.54 -14.68
C ASP A 336 5.08 15.77 -14.95
N HIS A 337 5.05 14.47 -14.60
CA HIS A 337 3.87 13.61 -14.70
C HIS A 337 2.95 13.69 -13.45
N PHE A 338 3.37 14.37 -12.38
CA PHE A 338 2.56 14.52 -11.18
C PHE A 338 1.24 15.27 -11.47
N GLN A 339 0.14 14.74 -10.99
CA GLN A 339 -1.19 15.31 -11.15
C GLN A 339 -1.84 15.64 -9.80
N TYR A 340 -1.89 14.68 -8.87
CA TYR A 340 -2.40 14.86 -7.51
C TYR A 340 -2.07 13.63 -6.64
N SER A 341 -2.08 13.79 -5.32
CA SER A 341 -1.95 12.67 -4.38
C SER A 341 -3.32 12.18 -3.90
N LEU A 342 -4.08 13.02 -3.22
CA LEU A 342 -5.35 12.65 -2.59
C LEU A 342 -6.53 12.98 -3.51
N GLY A 343 -7.21 11.98 -4.01
CA GLY A 343 -8.38 12.14 -4.88
C GLY A 343 -9.69 11.97 -4.10
N ALA A 344 -10.44 13.06 -3.90
CA ALA A 344 -11.77 13.03 -3.30
C ALA A 344 -12.81 12.71 -4.38
N GLY A 345 -13.22 11.44 -4.47
CA GLY A 345 -14.23 10.96 -5.43
C GLY A 345 -15.64 10.92 -4.84
N LYS A 346 -16.55 10.35 -5.62
CA LYS A 346 -17.95 10.27 -5.28
C LYS A 346 -18.21 9.63 -3.93
N GLU A 347 -18.91 10.36 -3.04
CA GLU A 347 -19.27 9.91 -1.69
C GLU A 347 -18.07 9.44 -0.83
N SER A 348 -16.87 9.90 -1.16
CA SER A 348 -15.68 9.59 -0.36
C SER A 348 -15.76 10.24 1.02
N GLN A 349 -15.29 9.52 2.03
CA GLN A 349 -15.13 10.01 3.40
C GLN A 349 -13.63 9.96 3.77
N LEU A 350 -12.86 10.85 3.17
CA LEU A 350 -11.42 10.91 3.29
C LEU A 350 -11.01 11.77 4.49
N TYR A 351 -10.16 11.21 5.37
CA TYR A 351 -9.64 11.85 6.55
C TYR A 351 -8.11 11.83 6.53
N ALA A 352 -7.48 12.99 6.30
CA ALA A 352 -6.04 13.14 6.15
C ALA A 352 -5.43 13.92 7.31
N GLU A 353 -4.56 13.29 8.11
CA GLU A 353 -3.95 13.97 9.25
C GLU A 353 -2.45 13.70 9.42
N ASN A 354 -1.74 14.73 9.82
CA ASN A 354 -0.32 14.67 10.17
C ASN A 354 0.57 14.00 9.10
N ASN A 355 0.23 14.15 7.80
CA ASN A 355 1.07 13.74 6.68
C ASN A 355 2.11 14.81 6.36
N VAL A 356 3.21 14.41 5.77
CA VAL A 356 4.28 15.28 5.26
C VAL A 356 4.33 15.18 3.74
N PHE A 357 4.26 16.33 3.06
CA PHE A 357 4.38 16.45 1.61
C PHE A 357 5.68 17.19 1.27
N ASP A 358 6.63 16.49 0.66
CA ASP A 358 7.87 17.06 0.14
C ASP A 358 7.65 17.45 -1.33
N LEU A 359 7.42 18.73 -1.55
CA LEU A 359 7.10 19.30 -2.86
C LEU A 359 8.41 19.61 -3.61
N ARG A 360 8.55 19.06 -4.81
CA ARG A 360 9.70 19.26 -5.68
C ARG A 360 9.27 19.78 -7.04
N ASP A 361 10.21 20.13 -7.89
CA ASP A 361 10.03 20.49 -9.30
C ASP A 361 8.99 21.59 -9.56
N GLY A 362 8.74 22.44 -8.54
CA GLY A 362 7.79 23.54 -8.64
C GLY A 362 6.33 23.17 -8.35
N ILE A 363 6.06 21.94 -7.93
CA ILE A 363 4.72 21.49 -7.52
C ILE A 363 4.23 22.35 -6.36
N GLY A 364 2.99 22.83 -6.44
CA GLY A 364 2.33 23.66 -5.45
C GLY A 364 1.46 22.87 -4.47
N ALA A 365 1.23 23.42 -3.28
CA ALA A 365 0.39 22.78 -2.26
C ALA A 365 -1.06 22.56 -2.73
N GLY A 366 -1.57 23.41 -3.64
CA GLY A 366 -2.91 23.28 -4.22
C GLY A 366 -3.10 22.05 -5.11
N GLU A 367 -2.00 21.45 -5.59
CA GLU A 367 -2.03 20.28 -6.47
C GLU A 367 -2.06 18.96 -5.68
N ILE A 368 -1.84 18.98 -4.35
CA ILE A 368 -1.84 17.78 -3.51
C ILE A 368 -3.18 17.05 -3.54
N VAL A 369 -4.28 17.79 -3.57
CA VAL A 369 -5.65 17.28 -3.56
C VAL A 369 -6.31 17.55 -4.90
N TYR A 370 -7.14 16.61 -5.37
CA TYR A 370 -8.01 16.85 -6.51
C TYR A 370 -9.44 16.33 -6.25
N ASN A 371 -10.44 17.16 -6.58
CA ASN A 371 -11.85 16.79 -6.44
C ASN A 371 -12.37 16.05 -7.68
N TRP A 372 -12.65 14.77 -7.53
CA TRP A 372 -13.26 13.87 -8.52
C TRP A 372 -14.77 13.65 -8.26
N GLY A 373 -15.48 14.66 -7.73
CA GLY A 373 -16.90 14.60 -7.42
C GLY A 373 -17.22 14.27 -5.96
N GLY A 374 -16.24 14.43 -5.07
CA GLY A 374 -16.45 14.42 -3.62
C GLY A 374 -17.07 15.72 -3.12
N THR A 375 -17.64 15.69 -1.92
CA THR A 375 -18.22 16.88 -1.25
C THR A 375 -17.26 17.49 -0.24
N ASP A 376 -16.55 16.64 0.52
CA ASP A 376 -15.77 17.03 1.67
C ASP A 376 -14.44 16.28 1.75
N LEU A 377 -13.46 16.93 2.38
CA LEU A 377 -12.21 16.34 2.83
C LEU A 377 -11.90 16.86 4.24
N VAL A 378 -11.77 15.98 5.21
CA VAL A 378 -11.26 16.34 6.53
C VAL A 378 -9.74 16.29 6.51
N ALA A 379 -9.08 17.44 6.66
CA ALA A 379 -7.62 17.52 6.64
C ALA A 379 -7.10 18.42 7.76
N HIS A 380 -6.20 17.90 8.59
CA HIS A 380 -5.57 18.74 9.64
C HIS A 380 -4.17 18.22 10.04
N GLY A 381 -3.37 19.12 10.60
CA GLY A 381 -2.04 18.78 11.09
C GLY A 381 -1.03 18.41 9.99
N ASN A 382 -1.41 18.48 8.70
CA ASN A 382 -0.54 18.20 7.57
C ASN A 382 0.52 19.29 7.39
N ALA A 383 1.65 18.92 6.82
CA ALA A 383 2.76 19.84 6.59
C ALA A 383 3.38 19.66 5.21
N VAL A 384 3.85 20.77 4.65
CA VAL A 384 4.68 20.77 3.44
C VAL A 384 6.13 21.07 3.77
N MET A 385 7.03 20.52 2.98
CA MET A 385 8.42 20.90 2.88
C MET A 385 8.82 20.98 1.41
N TYR A 386 9.99 21.51 1.10
CA TYR A 386 10.42 21.72 -0.29
C TYR A 386 11.79 21.13 -0.51
N ASP A 387 11.97 20.40 -1.61
CA ASP A 387 13.23 19.81 -2.07
C ASP A 387 13.98 18.97 -1.02
N GLY A 388 13.24 18.24 -0.18
CA GLY A 388 13.83 17.42 0.89
C GLY A 388 14.52 18.21 1.99
N ARG A 389 14.41 19.54 1.96
CA ARG A 389 15.20 20.46 2.79
C ARG A 389 14.32 21.49 3.52
N GLY A 390 14.96 22.21 4.43
CA GLY A 390 14.30 23.32 5.09
C GLY A 390 13.35 22.94 6.24
N ARG A 391 12.55 23.91 6.64
CA ARG A 391 11.55 23.79 7.71
C ARG A 391 10.23 23.34 7.13
N MET A 392 9.59 22.40 7.78
CA MET A 392 8.20 22.06 7.49
C MET A 392 7.27 23.20 7.91
N SER A 393 6.29 23.49 7.10
CA SER A 393 5.24 24.47 7.35
C SER A 393 3.89 23.77 7.37
N ALA A 394 3.03 24.15 8.30
CA ALA A 394 1.64 23.66 8.31
C ALA A 394 0.93 24.06 7.00
N VAL A 395 0.09 23.19 6.48
CA VAL A 395 -0.70 23.41 5.26
C VAL A 395 -2.17 23.08 5.52
N ASP A 396 -3.05 23.91 4.99
CA ASP A 396 -4.47 23.62 4.89
C ASP A 396 -4.76 23.09 3.48
N LEU A 397 -4.81 21.79 3.33
CA LEU A 397 -4.95 21.10 2.03
C LEU A 397 -6.22 21.51 1.30
N VAL A 398 -7.34 21.72 2.04
CA VAL A 398 -8.62 22.10 1.43
C VAL A 398 -8.60 23.55 0.97
N ALA A 399 -8.05 24.46 1.78
CA ALA A 399 -7.92 25.86 1.40
C ALA A 399 -7.02 26.05 0.17
N GLU A 400 -5.87 25.34 0.12
CA GLU A 400 -4.95 25.39 -1.03
C GLU A 400 -5.61 24.82 -2.30
N HIS A 401 -6.29 23.67 -2.21
CA HIS A 401 -7.04 23.10 -3.32
C HIS A 401 -8.12 24.06 -3.83
N ASN A 402 -8.95 24.61 -2.92
CA ASN A 402 -10.07 25.49 -3.28
C ASN A 402 -9.58 26.81 -3.91
N ALA A 403 -8.41 27.28 -3.52
CA ALA A 403 -7.79 28.45 -4.14
C ALA A 403 -7.35 28.18 -5.58
N LEU A 404 -6.83 26.98 -5.87
CA LEU A 404 -6.38 26.56 -7.20
C LEU A 404 -7.56 26.13 -8.09
N HIS A 405 -8.58 25.46 -7.52
CA HIS A 405 -9.72 24.86 -8.22
C HIS A 405 -11.07 25.35 -7.65
N PRO A 406 -11.42 26.65 -7.78
CA PRO A 406 -12.63 27.20 -7.19
C PRO A 406 -13.94 26.63 -7.76
N ASP A 407 -13.91 26.07 -8.98
CA ASP A 407 -15.00 25.38 -9.64
C ASP A 407 -15.24 23.95 -9.12
N ARG A 408 -14.31 23.42 -8.37
CA ARG A 408 -14.29 22.06 -7.79
C ARG A 408 -14.05 22.10 -6.28
N ALA A 409 -14.53 23.12 -5.61
CA ALA A 409 -14.28 23.33 -4.18
C ALA A 409 -14.79 22.16 -3.33
N LEU A 410 -14.03 21.83 -2.29
CA LEU A 410 -14.37 20.85 -1.26
C LEU A 410 -14.79 21.53 0.02
N GLY A 411 -15.76 20.96 0.72
CA GLY A 411 -16.09 21.28 2.10
C GLY A 411 -15.15 20.57 3.09
N THR A 412 -15.38 20.84 4.36
CA THR A 412 -14.62 20.26 5.48
C THR A 412 -15.52 19.59 6.51
N GLU A 413 -16.73 19.19 6.11
CA GLU A 413 -17.69 18.57 7.03
C GLU A 413 -17.15 17.21 7.49
N ARG A 414 -17.10 17.03 8.82
CA ARG A 414 -16.69 15.78 9.42
C ARG A 414 -17.91 14.88 9.61
N THR A 415 -18.03 13.84 8.78
CA THR A 415 -19.12 12.87 8.87
C THR A 415 -18.78 11.66 9.73
N TRP A 416 -17.48 11.44 10.01
CA TRP A 416 -16.97 10.35 10.85
C TRP A 416 -15.63 10.73 11.50
N THR A 417 -15.19 9.92 12.46
CA THR A 417 -13.87 10.06 13.10
C THR A 417 -13.22 8.68 13.14
N PRO A 418 -11.95 8.56 12.75
CA PRO A 418 -11.23 7.28 12.83
C PRO A 418 -11.25 6.71 14.26
N GLU A 419 -11.63 5.43 14.39
CA GLU A 419 -11.77 4.74 15.68
C GLU A 419 -10.55 3.87 15.98
N TYR A 420 -9.93 3.31 14.95
CA TYR A 420 -8.79 2.39 15.09
C TYR A 420 -7.49 3.14 14.81
N VAL A 421 -6.98 3.82 15.83
CA VAL A 421 -5.75 4.63 15.75
C VAL A 421 -4.96 4.45 17.03
N GLN A 422 -3.80 3.81 16.97
CA GLN A 422 -2.93 3.67 18.13
C GLN A 422 -2.37 5.04 18.59
N ARG A 423 -1.71 5.74 17.66
CA ARG A 423 -1.11 7.03 17.96
C ARG A 423 -0.80 7.80 16.67
N VAL A 424 -1.38 8.96 16.53
CA VAL A 424 -0.94 9.92 15.51
C VAL A 424 0.34 10.61 15.97
N GLN A 425 1.42 10.44 15.23
CA GLN A 425 2.72 11.05 15.51
C GLN A 425 2.75 12.50 14.98
N PRO A 426 3.53 13.39 15.64
CA PRO A 426 3.72 14.74 15.12
C PRO A 426 4.52 14.70 13.81
N VAL A 427 4.21 15.60 12.87
CA VAL A 427 4.81 15.63 11.52
C VAL A 427 6.34 15.64 11.49
N TRP A 428 7.00 16.24 12.51
CA TRP A 428 8.46 16.23 12.56
C TRP A 428 9.07 14.83 12.68
N ALA A 429 8.33 13.86 13.24
CA ALA A 429 8.77 12.46 13.35
C ALA A 429 8.66 11.74 11.99
N ILE A 430 7.77 12.21 11.11
CA ILE A 430 7.49 11.60 9.79
C ILE A 430 8.56 11.96 8.75
N ARG A 431 9.29 13.07 8.96
CA ARG A 431 10.36 13.48 8.04
C ARG A 431 11.40 12.39 7.74
N SER A 432 11.70 11.53 8.71
CA SER A 432 12.68 10.45 8.55
C SER A 432 12.10 9.12 8.14
N LEU A 433 10.78 9.07 7.89
CA LEU A 433 10.05 7.86 7.55
C LEU A 433 10.59 7.14 6.30
N PRO A 434 10.98 7.82 5.20
CA PRO A 434 11.48 7.18 3.99
C PRO A 434 12.63 6.18 4.18
N ARG A 435 13.34 6.25 5.30
CA ARG A 435 14.47 5.35 5.61
C ARG A 435 14.07 4.12 6.44
N ARG A 436 12.80 3.97 6.73
CA ARG A 436 12.28 2.99 7.71
C ARG A 436 11.08 2.22 7.20
N VAL A 437 10.82 2.29 5.91
CA VAL A 437 9.66 1.67 5.26
C VAL A 437 10.11 0.93 4.01
N GLY A 438 9.30 -0.04 3.59
CA GLY A 438 9.59 -0.92 2.47
C GLY A 438 10.09 -2.29 2.90
N ALA A 439 10.34 -3.14 1.91
CA ALA A 439 10.81 -4.51 2.07
C ALA A 439 12.25 -4.59 2.59
N GLY A 440 12.62 -5.75 3.16
CA GLY A 440 13.98 -6.03 3.60
C GLY A 440 14.43 -5.35 4.90
N LEU A 441 13.50 -4.74 5.64
CA LEU A 441 13.80 -3.98 6.86
C LEU A 441 13.40 -4.69 8.17
N LEU A 442 12.78 -5.88 8.09
CA LEU A 442 12.27 -6.64 9.24
C LEU A 442 13.15 -7.85 9.58
#